data_694a344e40db79e43ee06f5646d0dbb3
#
_entry.id   694a344e40db79e43ee06f5646d0dbb3
#
_cell.length_a   1.000
_cell.length_b   1.000
_cell.length_c   1.000
_cell.angle_alpha   90.00
_cell.angle_beta   90.00
_cell.angle_gamma   90.00
#
_symmetry.space_group_name_H-M   'P 1'
#
loop_
_entity.id
_entity.type
_entity.pdbx_description
1 polymer ?
#
loop_
_entity_poly.entity_id
_entity_poly.type
_entity_poly.pdbx_seq_one_letter_code
_entity_poly.pdbx_strand_id
1 'polypeptide(L)'
;MNGMVNSPNAFGDDPCTITGIRAVDDPGEGLVEMEITVGCSRASLWKDRPGEHSWFGQFRHRVRLGWNQGQMGVDPYGRIRFDVPRGELEDFIRCVRQAARDTDAEHQASMARYREHAQREAQARREAQADPARRARLAEDQTRIDAVLAETEQ
;
A
#
# COMPACT_ATOMS: atom_id res chain seq x y z
N MET A 1 -16.37 -10.72 16.83
CA MET A 1 -15.95 -10.23 15.51
C MET A 1 -14.85 -9.22 15.71
N ASN A 2 -13.67 -9.63 15.47
CA ASN A 2 -12.58 -8.71 15.39
C ASN A 2 -12.83 -7.87 14.14
N GLY A 3 -13.24 -6.64 14.33
CA GLY A 3 -13.18 -5.70 13.26
C GLY A 3 -11.81 -5.82 12.64
N MET A 4 -11.72 -6.15 11.37
CA MET A 4 -10.49 -6.00 10.63
C MET A 4 -10.10 -4.56 10.82
N VAL A 5 -9.22 -4.35 11.78
CA VAL A 5 -8.54 -3.07 11.87
C VAL A 5 -7.92 -2.92 10.50
N ASN A 6 -8.31 -1.89 9.80
CA ASN A 6 -7.63 -1.47 8.59
C ASN A 6 -6.21 -1.09 9.00
N SER A 7 -5.44 -2.11 9.35
CA SER A 7 -4.00 -1.95 9.50
C SER A 7 -3.47 -1.60 8.12
N PRO A 8 -2.59 -0.62 8.00
CA PRO A 8 -1.87 -0.37 6.75
C PRO A 8 -1.29 -1.65 6.16
N ASN A 9 -0.86 -2.57 7.00
CA ASN A 9 -0.34 -3.87 6.62
C ASN A 9 -1.44 -4.85 6.16
N ALA A 10 -2.71 -4.62 6.52
CA ALA A 10 -3.82 -5.44 6.04
C ALA A 10 -4.02 -5.32 4.52
N PHE A 11 -3.49 -4.27 3.92
CA PHE A 11 -3.50 -4.07 2.48
C PHE A 11 -2.19 -4.49 1.80
N GLY A 12 -1.24 -5.09 2.56
CA GLY A 12 0.07 -5.46 2.03
C GLY A 12 0.90 -4.26 1.62
N ASP A 13 0.72 -3.13 2.29
CA ASP A 13 1.46 -1.89 2.04
C ASP A 13 2.80 -1.85 2.77
N ASP A 14 3.45 -3.01 2.91
CA ASP A 14 4.82 -3.03 3.35
C ASP A 14 5.69 -2.29 2.33
N PRO A 15 6.59 -1.42 2.79
CA PRO A 15 7.46 -0.71 1.89
C PRO A 15 8.31 -1.69 1.08
N CYS A 16 8.32 -1.51 -0.22
CA CYS A 16 9.20 -2.25 -1.10
C CYS A 16 10.55 -1.51 -1.23
N THR A 17 11.58 -2.24 -1.57
CA THR A 17 12.90 -1.68 -1.82
C THR A 17 13.42 -2.14 -3.16
N ILE A 18 14.16 -1.28 -3.86
CA ILE A 18 14.89 -1.70 -5.05
C ILE A 18 16.10 -2.52 -4.58
N THR A 19 16.15 -3.78 -4.98
CA THR A 19 17.24 -4.70 -4.63
C THR A 19 18.29 -4.81 -5.71
N GLY A 20 17.97 -4.38 -6.93
CA GLY A 20 18.94 -4.38 -8.02
C GLY A 20 18.46 -3.62 -9.24
N ILE A 21 19.39 -3.02 -9.94
CA ILE A 21 19.22 -2.45 -11.28
C ILE A 21 20.39 -2.97 -12.09
N ARG A 22 20.11 -3.72 -13.15
CA ARG A 22 21.19 -4.35 -13.94
C ARG A 22 20.84 -4.43 -15.42
N ALA A 23 21.87 -4.48 -16.24
CA ALA A 23 21.76 -4.85 -17.65
C ALA A 23 21.66 -6.37 -17.75
N VAL A 24 20.67 -6.88 -18.45
CA VAL A 24 20.42 -8.33 -18.57
C VAL A 24 20.56 -8.85 -20.00
N ASP A 25 20.42 -7.99 -21.00
CA ASP A 25 20.54 -8.39 -22.40
C ASP A 25 20.94 -7.20 -23.28
N ASP A 26 21.51 -7.51 -24.43
CA ASP A 26 21.81 -6.56 -25.51
C ASP A 26 20.99 -6.96 -26.75
N PRO A 27 19.79 -6.36 -26.91
CA PRO A 27 18.93 -6.68 -28.05
C PRO A 27 19.43 -6.12 -29.38
N GLY A 28 20.53 -5.38 -29.38
CA GLY A 28 21.04 -4.68 -30.55
C GLY A 28 20.40 -3.29 -30.73
N GLU A 29 20.71 -2.65 -31.87
CA GLU A 29 20.18 -1.31 -32.20
C GLU A 29 20.52 -0.20 -31.21
N GLY A 30 21.63 -0.36 -30.46
CA GLY A 30 22.05 0.61 -29.46
C GLY A 30 21.22 0.59 -28.17
N LEU A 31 20.42 -0.46 -27.98
CA LEU A 31 19.59 -0.66 -26.79
C LEU A 31 20.28 -1.58 -25.79
N VAL A 32 19.91 -1.44 -24.52
CA VAL A 32 20.27 -2.35 -23.43
C VAL A 32 18.96 -2.74 -22.72
N GLU A 33 18.73 -4.03 -22.54
CA GLU A 33 17.62 -4.50 -21.70
C GLU A 33 18.02 -4.36 -20.23
N MET A 34 17.34 -3.47 -19.54
CA MET A 34 17.54 -3.20 -18.12
C MET A 34 16.49 -3.91 -17.28
N GLU A 35 16.92 -4.49 -16.18
CA GLU A 35 16.03 -5.13 -15.21
C GLU A 35 16.13 -4.41 -13.87
N ILE A 36 14.97 -4.03 -13.34
CA ILE A 36 14.82 -3.51 -11.98
C ILE A 36 14.20 -4.61 -11.14
N THR A 37 14.87 -5.00 -10.07
CA THR A 37 14.34 -5.95 -9.10
C THR A 37 13.86 -5.22 -7.87
N VAL A 38 12.61 -5.47 -7.49
CA VAL A 38 11.97 -4.86 -6.34
C VAL A 38 11.69 -5.95 -5.31
N GLY A 39 12.19 -5.76 -4.11
CA GLY A 39 11.90 -6.63 -2.96
C GLY A 39 10.65 -6.15 -2.24
N CYS A 40 9.56 -6.87 -2.44
CA CYS A 40 8.30 -6.66 -1.74
C CYS A 40 7.82 -7.98 -1.16
N SER A 41 6.94 -7.91 -0.15
CA SER A 41 6.16 -9.08 0.21
C SER A 41 5.29 -9.49 -0.98
N ARG A 42 5.04 -10.78 -1.14
CA ARG A 42 4.22 -11.31 -2.23
C ARG A 42 2.82 -10.69 -2.24
N ALA A 43 2.27 -10.40 -1.06
CA ALA A 43 1.00 -9.71 -0.90
C ALA A 43 1.04 -8.28 -1.46
N SER A 44 2.16 -7.57 -1.32
CA SER A 44 2.31 -6.21 -1.84
C SER A 44 2.44 -6.15 -3.35
N LEU A 45 2.91 -7.22 -3.99
CA LEU A 45 3.02 -7.31 -5.44
C LEU A 45 1.68 -7.60 -6.13
N TRP A 46 0.80 -8.36 -5.46
CA TRP A 46 -0.38 -8.98 -6.08
C TRP A 46 -1.68 -8.70 -5.35
N LYS A 47 -1.87 -7.53 -4.85
CA LYS A 47 -3.17 -7.14 -4.33
C LYS A 47 -4.26 -7.09 -5.38
N ASP A 48 -5.51 -7.30 -4.94
CA ASP A 48 -6.72 -7.40 -5.74
C ASP A 48 -7.00 -6.22 -6.68
N ARG A 49 -6.31 -5.13 -6.48
CA ARG A 49 -6.24 -4.01 -7.43
C ARG A 49 -4.79 -3.64 -7.64
N PRO A 50 -4.08 -4.40 -8.45
CA PRO A 50 -2.68 -4.12 -8.71
C PRO A 50 -2.57 -2.74 -9.34
N GLY A 51 -1.91 -1.86 -8.68
CA GLY A 51 -1.44 -0.66 -9.28
C GLY A 51 -1.88 0.65 -8.67
N GLU A 52 -3.04 0.76 -8.02
CA GLU A 52 -3.52 2.08 -7.59
C GLU A 52 -3.08 2.47 -6.18
N HIS A 53 -2.89 1.50 -5.27
CA HIS A 53 -2.63 1.80 -3.87
C HIS A 53 -1.40 1.10 -3.28
N SER A 54 -0.82 0.09 -3.94
CA SER A 54 0.40 -0.55 -3.47
C SER A 54 1.63 0.28 -3.78
N TRP A 55 2.67 0.15 -2.95
CA TRP A 55 3.95 0.78 -3.22
C TRP A 55 4.48 0.40 -4.61
N PHE A 56 4.44 -0.89 -4.94
CA PHE A 56 4.91 -1.40 -6.21
C PHE A 56 4.13 -0.83 -7.42
N GLY A 57 2.82 -0.75 -7.31
CA GLY A 57 1.98 -0.16 -8.36
C GLY A 57 2.25 1.31 -8.59
N GLN A 58 2.40 2.08 -7.52
CA GLN A 58 2.75 3.50 -7.60
C GLN A 58 4.15 3.71 -8.14
N PHE A 59 5.10 2.90 -7.72
CA PHE A 59 6.47 2.92 -8.24
C PHE A 59 6.51 2.66 -9.76
N ARG A 60 5.86 1.60 -10.23
CA ARG A 60 5.76 1.30 -11.66
C ARG A 60 5.16 2.46 -12.44
N HIS A 61 4.09 3.03 -11.93
CA HIS A 61 3.40 4.14 -12.57
C HIS A 61 4.33 5.35 -12.70
N ARG A 62 5.07 5.70 -11.66
CA ARG A 62 6.02 6.80 -11.68
C ARG A 62 7.20 6.56 -12.60
N VAL A 63 7.71 5.34 -12.62
CA VAL A 63 8.77 4.97 -13.59
C VAL A 63 8.24 5.15 -15.02
N ARG A 64 7.02 4.69 -15.29
CA ARG A 64 6.41 4.82 -16.60
C ARG A 64 6.15 6.27 -17.00
N LEU A 65 5.76 7.12 -16.08
CA LEU A 65 5.57 8.55 -16.34
C LEU A 65 6.88 9.26 -16.62
N GLY A 66 7.93 8.93 -15.88
CA GLY A 66 9.25 9.52 -16.04
C GLY A 66 10.04 8.95 -17.22
N TRP A 67 9.76 7.72 -17.59
CA TRP A 67 10.39 7.00 -18.69
C TRP A 67 9.33 6.40 -19.62
N ASN A 68 8.89 7.18 -20.58
CA ASN A 68 7.79 6.81 -21.47
C ASN A 68 8.25 6.17 -22.79
N GLN A 69 9.52 5.82 -22.87
CA GLN A 69 10.12 5.18 -24.05
C GLN A 69 10.10 3.66 -23.91
N GLY A 70 9.84 2.98 -25.02
CA GLY A 70 9.86 1.54 -25.08
C GLY A 70 8.73 0.85 -24.32
N GLN A 71 8.78 -0.46 -24.29
CA GLN A 71 7.82 -1.28 -23.56
C GLN A 71 8.33 -1.64 -22.17
N MET A 72 7.43 -1.59 -21.22
CA MET A 72 7.69 -2.08 -19.87
C MET A 72 7.14 -3.48 -19.72
N GLY A 73 8.01 -4.45 -19.43
CA GLY A 73 7.62 -5.79 -19.02
C GLY A 73 7.64 -5.90 -17.50
N VAL A 74 6.67 -6.61 -16.93
CA VAL A 74 6.64 -6.91 -15.50
C VAL A 74 6.37 -8.39 -15.31
N ASP A 75 7.20 -9.05 -14.52
CA ASP A 75 7.02 -10.46 -14.21
C ASP A 75 6.33 -10.67 -12.83
N PRO A 76 5.88 -11.90 -12.54
CA PRO A 76 5.25 -12.23 -11.27
C PRO A 76 6.12 -12.05 -10.03
N TYR A 77 7.41 -11.88 -10.16
CA TYR A 77 8.36 -11.79 -9.05
C TYR A 77 8.79 -10.36 -8.74
N GLY A 78 8.14 -9.36 -9.34
CA GLY A 78 8.46 -7.95 -9.13
C GLY A 78 9.68 -7.47 -9.91
N ARG A 79 10.02 -8.14 -11.00
CA ARG A 79 11.06 -7.69 -11.92
C ARG A 79 10.43 -6.87 -13.04
N ILE A 80 10.99 -5.70 -13.28
CA ILE A 80 10.54 -4.77 -14.30
C ILE A 80 11.63 -4.66 -15.35
N ARG A 81 11.28 -4.80 -16.60
CA ARG A 81 12.23 -4.74 -17.72
C ARG A 81 11.90 -3.60 -18.66
N PHE A 82 12.96 -2.95 -19.15
CA PHE A 82 12.88 -1.89 -20.15
C PHE A 82 14.01 -2.05 -21.15
N ASP A 83 13.75 -1.75 -22.40
CA ASP A 83 14.77 -1.48 -23.38
C ASP A 83 15.16 -0.01 -23.31
N VAL A 84 16.40 0.25 -22.97
CA VAL A 84 16.93 1.60 -22.73
C VAL A 84 18.04 1.92 -23.73
N PRO A 85 17.99 3.07 -24.42
CA PRO A 85 19.11 3.51 -25.25
C PRO A 85 20.39 3.58 -24.43
N ARG A 86 21.45 3.02 -24.97
CA ARG A 86 22.74 2.89 -24.26
C ARG A 86 23.30 4.23 -23.77
N GLY A 87 23.07 5.30 -24.54
CA GLY A 87 23.49 6.64 -24.15
C GLY A 87 22.63 7.30 -23.07
N GLU A 88 21.51 6.68 -22.66
CA GLU A 88 20.57 7.22 -21.68
C GLU A 88 20.48 6.38 -20.40
N LEU A 89 21.44 5.48 -20.17
CA LEU A 89 21.46 4.59 -19.00
C LEU A 89 21.48 5.37 -17.67
N GLU A 90 22.30 6.41 -17.57
CA GLU A 90 22.37 7.22 -16.36
C GLU A 90 21.08 7.95 -16.08
N ASP A 91 20.44 8.50 -17.10
CA ASP A 91 19.18 9.19 -16.97
C ASP A 91 18.05 8.23 -16.56
N PHE A 92 18.06 7.03 -17.12
CA PHE A 92 17.14 5.97 -16.71
C PHE A 92 17.29 5.61 -15.23
N ILE A 93 18.51 5.40 -14.77
CA ILE A 93 18.79 5.07 -13.36
C ILE A 93 18.34 6.20 -12.44
N ARG A 94 18.59 7.45 -12.81
CA ARG A 94 18.12 8.60 -12.05
C ARG A 94 16.60 8.66 -11.96
N CYS A 95 15.92 8.39 -13.08
CA CYS A 95 14.46 8.31 -13.13
C CYS A 95 13.92 7.23 -12.17
N VAL A 96 14.48 6.04 -12.21
CA VAL A 96 14.09 4.93 -11.34
C VAL A 96 14.28 5.28 -9.87
N ARG A 97 15.42 5.85 -9.51
CA ARG A 97 15.71 6.25 -8.14
C ARG A 97 14.80 7.37 -7.66
N GLN A 98 14.49 8.33 -8.52
CA GLN A 98 13.54 9.39 -8.17
C GLN A 98 12.16 8.85 -7.95
N ALA A 99 11.69 7.96 -8.81
CA ALA A 99 10.40 7.29 -8.66
C ALA A 99 10.31 6.53 -7.33
N ALA A 100 11.37 5.85 -6.93
CA ALA A 100 11.43 5.15 -5.65
C ALA A 100 11.33 6.12 -4.46
N ARG A 101 12.08 7.22 -4.49
CA ARG A 101 12.02 8.25 -3.43
C ARG A 101 10.64 8.88 -3.31
N ASP A 102 10.03 9.23 -4.44
CA ASP A 102 8.71 9.83 -4.47
C ASP A 102 7.63 8.87 -3.98
N THR A 103 7.78 7.59 -4.32
CA THR A 103 6.88 6.54 -3.84
C THR A 103 7.02 6.33 -2.34
N ASP A 104 8.24 6.30 -1.81
CA ASP A 104 8.48 6.20 -0.37
C ASP A 104 7.87 7.40 0.39
N ALA A 105 8.05 8.61 -0.12
CA ALA A 105 7.50 9.81 0.49
C ALA A 105 5.96 9.79 0.51
N GLU A 106 5.33 9.40 -0.58
CA GLU A 106 3.87 9.28 -0.66
C GLU A 106 3.35 8.17 0.24
N HIS A 107 4.05 7.03 0.29
CA HIS A 107 3.69 5.93 1.18
C HIS A 107 3.74 6.36 2.65
N GLN A 108 4.80 7.04 3.07
CA GLN A 108 4.93 7.55 4.44
C GLN A 108 3.85 8.59 4.77
N ALA A 109 3.55 9.49 3.83
CA ALA A 109 2.48 10.48 4.00
C ALA A 109 1.10 9.82 4.12
N SER A 110 0.83 8.81 3.31
CA SER A 110 -0.40 8.02 3.36
C SER A 110 -0.56 7.29 4.69
N MET A 111 0.52 6.69 5.19
CA MET A 111 0.56 6.01 6.49
C MET A 111 0.32 6.98 7.65
N ALA A 112 0.90 8.17 7.58
CA ALA A 112 0.69 9.21 8.59
C ALA A 112 -0.78 9.66 8.62
N ARG A 113 -1.39 9.90 7.47
CA ARG A 113 -2.82 10.23 7.34
C ARG A 113 -3.71 9.14 7.91
N TYR A 114 -3.39 7.89 7.63
CA TYR A 114 -4.14 6.74 8.15
C TYR A 114 -4.08 6.67 9.68
N ARG A 115 -2.90 6.81 10.27
CA ARG A 115 -2.73 6.81 11.73
C ARG A 115 -3.49 7.96 12.38
N GLU A 116 -3.43 9.15 11.81
CA GLU A 116 -4.15 10.32 12.31
C GLU A 116 -5.67 10.10 12.27
N HIS A 117 -6.18 9.55 11.17
CA HIS A 117 -7.59 9.21 11.06
C HIS A 117 -8.01 8.16 12.09
N ALA A 118 -7.23 7.10 12.27
CA ALA A 118 -7.49 6.08 13.26
C ALA A 118 -7.48 6.63 14.69
N GLN A 119 -6.58 7.57 15.00
CA GLN A 119 -6.55 8.25 16.30
C GLN A 119 -7.79 9.11 16.53
N ARG A 120 -8.23 9.85 15.52
CA ARG A 120 -9.46 10.66 15.58
C ARG A 120 -10.69 9.80 15.79
N GLU A 121 -10.80 8.68 15.11
CA GLU A 121 -11.92 7.75 15.29
C GLU A 121 -11.90 7.13 16.69
N ALA A 122 -10.73 6.73 17.19
CA ALA A 122 -10.60 6.19 18.54
C ALA A 122 -10.97 7.23 19.59
N GLN A 123 -10.58 8.49 19.39
CA GLN A 123 -10.94 9.60 20.27
C GLN A 123 -12.45 9.83 20.26
N ALA A 124 -13.08 9.90 19.08
CA ALA A 124 -14.51 10.08 18.94
C ALA A 124 -15.31 8.96 19.61
N ARG A 125 -14.84 7.72 19.50
CA ARG A 125 -15.47 6.58 20.18
C ARG A 125 -15.36 6.69 21.70
N ARG A 126 -14.22 7.10 22.23
CA ARG A 126 -14.03 7.29 23.68
C ARG A 126 -14.93 8.40 24.21
N GLU A 127 -15.05 9.51 23.51
CA GLU A 127 -15.93 10.60 23.86
C GLU A 127 -17.39 10.19 23.84
N ALA A 128 -17.81 9.45 22.80
CA ALA A 128 -19.17 8.93 22.71
C ALA A 128 -19.50 7.91 23.81
N GLN A 129 -18.54 7.07 24.20
CA GLN A 129 -18.71 6.13 25.31
C GLN A 129 -18.71 6.82 26.67
N ALA A 130 -18.05 7.95 26.79
CA ALA A 130 -18.02 8.76 28.01
C ALA A 130 -19.28 9.60 28.20
N ASP A 131 -20.14 9.75 27.18
CA ASP A 131 -21.40 10.50 27.26
C ASP A 131 -22.35 9.84 28.28
N PRO A 132 -22.70 10.55 29.38
CA PRO A 132 -23.57 9.99 30.41
C PRO A 132 -24.95 9.58 29.92
N ALA A 133 -25.55 10.35 28.98
CA ALA A 133 -26.85 10.04 28.42
C ALA A 133 -26.82 8.74 27.58
N ARG A 134 -25.76 8.55 26.81
CA ARG A 134 -25.57 7.31 26.06
C ARG A 134 -25.37 6.11 26.98
N ARG A 135 -24.56 6.24 28.00
CA ARG A 135 -24.36 5.17 29.00
C ARG A 135 -25.65 4.81 29.72
N ALA A 136 -26.48 5.80 30.08
CA ALA A 136 -27.75 5.57 30.69
C ALA A 136 -28.70 4.78 29.76
N ARG A 137 -28.78 5.14 28.49
CA ARG A 137 -29.58 4.40 27.49
C ARG A 137 -29.12 2.97 27.32
N LEU A 138 -27.81 2.74 27.23
CA LEU A 138 -27.26 1.39 27.11
C LEU A 138 -27.51 0.54 28.36
N ALA A 139 -27.43 1.13 29.55
CA ALA A 139 -27.76 0.44 30.80
C ALA A 139 -29.23 0.06 30.86
N GLU A 140 -30.12 0.93 30.43
CA GLU A 140 -31.57 0.65 30.33
C GLU A 140 -31.83 -0.48 29.33
N ASP A 141 -31.22 -0.42 28.15
CA ASP A 141 -31.35 -1.47 27.13
C ASP A 141 -30.84 -2.83 27.66
N GLN A 142 -29.72 -2.84 28.38
CA GLN A 142 -29.19 -4.06 28.97
C GLN A 142 -30.15 -4.65 30.02
N THR A 143 -30.78 -3.82 30.82
CA THR A 143 -31.81 -4.25 31.78
C THR A 143 -32.97 -4.93 31.09
N ARG A 144 -33.42 -4.36 29.96
CA ARG A 144 -34.50 -4.95 29.15
C ARG A 144 -34.11 -6.30 28.54
N ILE A 145 -32.85 -6.40 28.05
CA ILE A 145 -32.30 -7.66 27.49
C ILE A 145 -32.26 -8.72 28.59
N ASP A 146 -31.74 -8.39 29.76
CA ASP A 146 -31.61 -9.32 30.89
C ASP A 146 -32.96 -9.83 31.37
N ALA A 147 -34.00 -8.97 31.36
CA ALA A 147 -35.37 -9.37 31.72
C ALA A 147 -35.94 -10.41 30.74
N VAL A 148 -35.71 -10.24 29.43
CA VAL A 148 -36.17 -11.19 28.42
C VAL A 148 -35.40 -12.52 28.52
N LEU A 149 -34.11 -12.46 28.76
CA LEU A 149 -33.26 -13.66 28.94
C LEU A 149 -33.69 -14.47 30.17
N ALA A 150 -34.08 -13.82 31.25
CA ALA A 150 -34.60 -14.46 32.43
C ALA A 150 -35.95 -15.17 32.17
N GLU A 151 -36.81 -14.65 31.30
CA GLU A 151 -38.07 -15.31 30.92
C GLU A 151 -37.83 -16.60 30.11
N THR A 152 -36.76 -16.67 29.31
CA THR A 152 -36.50 -17.85 28.49
C THR A 152 -35.85 -19.01 29.26
N GLU A 153 -35.37 -18.79 30.49
CA GLU A 153 -34.82 -19.79 31.38
C GLU A 153 -35.87 -20.51 32.25
N GLN A 154 -37.08 -20.08 32.17
CA GLN A 154 -38.21 -20.75 32.84
C GLN A 154 -38.86 -21.76 31.88
#